data_395e827878a5402efc9ef6c514b81079
#
_entry.id   395e827878a5402efc9ef6c514b81079
#
_cell.length_a   1.000
_cell.length_b   1.000
_cell.length_c   1.000
_cell.angle_alpha   90.00
_cell.angle_beta   90.00
_cell.angle_gamma   90.00
#
_symmetry.space_group_name_H-M   'P 1'
#
loop_
_entity.id
_entity.type
_entity.pdbx_description
1 polymer ?
#
loop_
_entity_poly.entity_id
_entity_poly.type
_entity_poly.pdbx_seq_one_letter_code
_entity_poly.pdbx_strand_id
1 'polypeptide(L)'
;MEGQAKAPAAGTVLNALANGTGSAFAIDEYTTATVELADTASVSGTISGVEDGDTRLIERCVELVTERFGEGQGGTVRTESTVPMASGLKSSSAAANATVMATLDALDSTDEISREDAARVGVTAARDVGVTVTGAFDDASASMLGGLTITDNTTDELLARETPDWDVVVWTPPEQAFSADADVRRCEMIAPMADLVADLALDGRFQQAMTVNGLAFCAALGFPADPMVEAMAYTDGVSLSGTGPSFTAVGDREALAELRDEWDRREGRTWLTHTQTEGTTTDV
;
A
#
# COMPACT_ATOMS: atom_id res chain seq x y z
N MET A 1 -18.79 -21.41 1.16
CA MET A 1 -18.06 -21.08 -0.09
C MET A 1 -16.71 -20.56 0.35
N GLU A 2 -15.64 -20.93 -0.32
CA GLU A 2 -14.27 -20.52 0.03
C GLU A 2 -13.63 -19.83 -1.14
N GLY A 3 -12.86 -18.78 -0.86
CA GLY A 3 -12.09 -18.05 -1.87
C GLY A 3 -10.79 -17.54 -1.29
N GLN A 4 -9.79 -17.36 -2.16
CA GLN A 4 -8.46 -16.94 -1.79
C GLN A 4 -7.89 -15.93 -2.80
N ALA A 5 -7.18 -14.94 -2.30
CA ALA A 5 -6.45 -13.99 -3.13
C ALA A 5 -5.20 -13.47 -2.43
N LYS A 6 -4.21 -13.04 -3.24
CA LYS A 6 -3.04 -12.32 -2.74
C LYS A 6 -2.92 -10.97 -3.41
N ALA A 7 -2.54 -9.97 -2.65
CA ALA A 7 -2.34 -8.59 -3.10
C ALA A 7 -0.94 -8.11 -2.77
N PRO A 8 -0.24 -7.43 -3.69
CA PRO A 8 1.10 -6.92 -3.45
C PRO A 8 1.08 -5.74 -2.48
N ALA A 9 2.12 -5.63 -1.67
CA ALA A 9 2.49 -4.44 -0.94
C ALA A 9 2.98 -3.34 -1.92
N ALA A 10 3.24 -2.14 -1.43
CA ALA A 10 3.69 -1.05 -2.29
C ALA A 10 4.65 -0.09 -1.59
N GLY A 11 5.51 0.54 -2.40
CA GLY A 11 6.32 1.70 -2.04
C GLY A 11 5.68 3.00 -2.51
N THR A 12 6.16 4.16 -2.02
CA THR A 12 5.59 5.48 -2.33
C THR A 12 6.46 6.27 -3.27
N VAL A 13 5.84 6.82 -4.34
CA VAL A 13 6.41 7.88 -5.17
C VAL A 13 5.98 9.25 -4.66
N LEU A 14 4.69 9.44 -4.41
CA LEU A 14 4.08 10.66 -3.89
C LEU A 14 3.05 10.32 -2.82
N ASN A 15 3.12 10.98 -1.67
CA ASN A 15 2.18 10.81 -0.58
C ASN A 15 1.01 11.80 -0.71
N ALA A 16 -0.22 11.29 -0.70
CA ALA A 16 -1.44 12.07 -0.91
C ALA A 16 -1.86 12.98 0.26
N LEU A 17 -1.20 12.89 1.43
CA LEU A 17 -1.62 13.65 2.63
C LEU A 17 -1.52 15.18 2.48
N ALA A 18 -0.71 15.69 1.55
CA ALA A 18 -0.48 17.12 1.42
C ALA A 18 -1.50 17.83 0.52
N ASN A 19 -1.89 17.21 -0.61
CA ASN A 19 -2.73 17.84 -1.64
C ASN A 19 -3.77 16.90 -2.27
N GLY A 20 -3.87 15.64 -1.80
CA GLY A 20 -4.79 14.65 -2.33
C GLY A 20 -4.27 13.86 -3.54
N THR A 21 -3.19 14.31 -4.20
CA THR A 21 -2.57 13.54 -5.28
C THR A 21 -1.59 12.53 -4.69
N GLY A 22 -1.74 11.25 -5.04
CA GLY A 22 -0.90 10.16 -4.57
C GLY A 22 -0.30 9.34 -5.69
N SER A 23 0.81 8.65 -5.40
CA SER A 23 1.42 7.71 -6.33
C SER A 23 2.18 6.64 -5.56
N ALA A 24 1.91 5.39 -5.89
CA ALA A 24 2.56 4.23 -5.31
C ALA A 24 2.96 3.24 -6.41
N PHE A 25 3.92 2.36 -6.09
CA PHE A 25 4.34 1.27 -6.97
C PHE A 25 4.28 -0.06 -6.22
N ALA A 26 3.69 -1.07 -6.84
CA ALA A 26 3.58 -2.41 -6.28
C ALA A 26 4.95 -3.10 -6.22
N ILE A 27 5.21 -3.85 -5.14
CA ILE A 27 6.43 -4.64 -4.93
C ILE A 27 6.09 -6.11 -4.72
N ASP A 28 7.06 -7.00 -5.00
CA ASP A 28 6.91 -8.45 -4.90
C ASP A 28 6.95 -8.95 -3.44
N GLU A 29 6.06 -8.39 -2.64
CA GLU A 29 5.75 -8.75 -1.26
C GLU A 29 4.23 -8.77 -1.11
N TYR A 30 3.66 -9.75 -0.41
CA TYR A 30 2.23 -9.99 -0.51
C TYR A 30 1.52 -10.09 0.83
N THR A 31 0.25 -9.70 0.80
CA THR A 31 -0.75 -10.10 1.80
C THR A 31 -1.73 -11.06 1.13
N THR A 32 -1.90 -12.25 1.70
CA THR A 32 -2.88 -13.24 1.27
C THR A 32 -4.10 -13.17 2.18
N ALA A 33 -5.30 -13.25 1.59
CA ALA A 33 -6.56 -13.39 2.30
C ALA A 33 -7.24 -14.70 1.93
N THR A 34 -7.80 -15.38 2.93
CA THR A 34 -8.69 -16.53 2.77
C THR A 34 -10.03 -16.20 3.40
N VAL A 35 -11.10 -16.39 2.63
CA VAL A 35 -12.49 -16.11 3.05
C VAL A 35 -13.30 -17.38 2.98
N GLU A 36 -14.00 -17.71 4.08
CA GLU A 36 -14.97 -18.80 4.14
C GLU A 36 -16.35 -18.21 4.44
N LEU A 37 -17.20 -18.13 3.41
CA LEU A 37 -18.59 -17.65 3.53
C LEU A 37 -19.51 -18.76 4.03
N ALA A 38 -20.38 -18.40 4.95
CA ALA A 38 -21.35 -19.30 5.59
C ALA A 38 -22.73 -18.63 5.70
N ASP A 39 -23.76 -19.42 5.95
CA ASP A 39 -25.11 -18.92 6.23
C ASP A 39 -25.20 -18.34 7.66
N THR A 40 -24.54 -17.22 7.86
CA THR A 40 -24.49 -16.43 9.08
C THR A 40 -24.52 -14.94 8.74
N ALA A 41 -25.01 -14.11 9.66
CA ALA A 41 -25.07 -12.67 9.45
C ALA A 41 -23.81 -11.92 9.89
N SER A 42 -22.88 -12.58 10.61
CA SER A 42 -21.68 -11.94 11.14
C SER A 42 -20.44 -12.37 10.39
N VAL A 43 -19.51 -11.44 10.20
CA VAL A 43 -18.15 -11.71 9.75
C VAL A 43 -17.21 -11.68 10.96
N SER A 44 -16.23 -12.56 11.00
CA SER A 44 -15.15 -12.51 11.98
C SER A 44 -13.79 -12.60 11.29
N GLY A 45 -12.88 -11.68 11.66
CA GLY A 45 -11.55 -11.54 11.08
C GLY A 45 -10.45 -12.15 11.95
N THR A 46 -9.33 -12.50 11.32
CA THR A 46 -8.08 -12.90 11.99
C THR A 46 -6.89 -12.42 11.18
N ILE A 47 -5.90 -11.82 11.85
CA ILE A 47 -4.62 -11.43 11.26
C ILE A 47 -3.55 -12.37 11.78
N SER A 48 -2.92 -13.14 10.89
CA SER A 48 -1.91 -14.14 11.26
C SER A 48 -0.72 -13.49 11.97
N GLY A 49 -0.32 -14.04 13.11
CA GLY A 49 0.81 -13.54 13.89
C GLY A 49 0.54 -12.29 14.72
N VAL A 50 -0.69 -11.80 14.77
CA VAL A 50 -1.09 -10.61 15.55
C VAL A 50 -2.23 -11.01 16.50
N GLU A 51 -1.93 -11.07 17.80
CA GLU A 51 -2.97 -11.25 18.83
C GLU A 51 -3.72 -9.92 19.02
N ASP A 52 -5.05 -9.97 19.08
CA ASP A 52 -5.93 -8.80 19.25
C ASP A 52 -5.77 -7.71 18.17
N GLY A 53 -5.39 -8.09 16.94
CA GLY A 53 -5.30 -7.17 15.80
C GLY A 53 -6.67 -6.57 15.43
N ASP A 54 -6.69 -5.31 14.98
CA ASP A 54 -7.91 -4.68 14.47
C ASP A 54 -8.33 -5.27 13.13
N THR A 55 -9.37 -6.10 13.14
CA THR A 55 -9.89 -6.83 11.98
C THR A 55 -11.03 -6.13 11.26
N ARG A 56 -11.51 -4.98 11.77
CA ARG A 56 -12.67 -4.27 11.22
C ARG A 56 -12.59 -3.97 9.73
N LEU A 57 -11.38 -3.67 9.23
CA LEU A 57 -11.17 -3.39 7.80
C LEU A 57 -11.50 -4.61 6.94
N ILE A 58 -10.92 -5.76 7.24
CA ILE A 58 -11.11 -6.98 6.45
C ILE A 58 -12.53 -7.53 6.61
N GLU A 59 -13.13 -7.42 7.80
CA GLU A 59 -14.53 -7.76 8.03
C GLU A 59 -15.46 -6.88 7.18
N ARG A 60 -15.23 -5.55 7.17
CA ARG A 60 -16.02 -4.61 6.37
C ARG A 60 -15.88 -4.84 4.86
N CYS A 61 -14.71 -5.26 4.37
CA CYS A 61 -14.54 -5.66 2.98
C CYS A 61 -15.44 -6.84 2.61
N VAL A 62 -15.51 -7.88 3.44
CA VAL A 62 -16.40 -9.03 3.22
C VAL A 62 -17.86 -8.58 3.19
N GLU A 63 -18.29 -7.77 4.17
CA GLU A 63 -19.67 -7.26 4.24
C GLU A 63 -20.06 -6.51 2.96
N LEU A 64 -19.23 -5.53 2.52
CA LEU A 64 -19.51 -4.72 1.33
C LEU A 64 -19.63 -5.57 0.05
N VAL A 65 -18.76 -6.59 -0.08
CA VAL A 65 -18.80 -7.47 -1.25
C VAL A 65 -20.02 -8.38 -1.21
N THR A 66 -20.34 -9.00 -0.07
CA THR A 66 -21.49 -9.91 0.06
C THR A 66 -22.83 -9.16 -0.02
N GLU A 67 -22.91 -7.91 0.44
CA GLU A 67 -24.07 -7.04 0.26
C GLU A 67 -24.34 -6.71 -1.22
N ARG A 68 -23.27 -6.58 -2.03
CA ARG A 68 -23.38 -6.16 -3.44
C ARG A 68 -23.49 -7.31 -4.43
N PHE A 69 -22.76 -8.41 -4.19
CA PHE A 69 -22.60 -9.53 -5.14
C PHE A 69 -23.13 -10.86 -4.60
N GLY A 70 -23.49 -10.92 -3.32
CA GLY A 70 -24.07 -12.08 -2.64
C GLY A 70 -25.46 -11.79 -2.09
N GLU A 71 -25.78 -12.48 -1.00
CA GLU A 71 -27.05 -12.34 -0.26
C GLU A 71 -26.83 -11.68 1.12
N GLY A 72 -25.67 -11.01 1.34
CA GLY A 72 -25.27 -10.43 2.62
C GLY A 72 -24.85 -11.49 3.66
N GLN A 73 -24.37 -12.65 3.20
CA GLN A 73 -23.88 -13.70 4.09
C GLN A 73 -22.55 -13.28 4.74
N GLY A 74 -22.38 -13.69 5.98
CA GLY A 74 -21.15 -13.52 6.74
C GLY A 74 -20.20 -14.71 6.61
N GLY A 75 -19.33 -14.90 7.59
CA GLY A 75 -18.32 -15.95 7.58
C GLY A 75 -17.05 -15.60 8.33
N THR A 76 -15.94 -16.13 7.87
CA THR A 76 -14.62 -15.85 8.42
C THR A 76 -13.68 -15.30 7.35
N VAL A 77 -12.78 -14.40 7.75
CA VAL A 77 -11.70 -13.90 6.91
C VAL A 77 -10.39 -13.96 7.67
N ARG A 78 -9.35 -14.49 7.03
CA ARG A 78 -8.00 -14.56 7.59
C ARG A 78 -7.02 -13.91 6.62
N THR A 79 -6.14 -13.05 7.15
CA THR A 79 -5.05 -12.46 6.37
C THR A 79 -3.68 -12.85 6.93
N GLU A 80 -2.71 -13.00 6.01
CA GLU A 80 -1.31 -13.24 6.32
C GLU A 80 -0.43 -12.37 5.43
N SER A 81 0.58 -11.66 6.00
CA SER A 81 1.40 -10.71 5.27
C SER A 81 2.89 -11.01 5.42
N THR A 82 3.67 -10.86 4.32
CA THR A 82 5.13 -10.94 4.34
C THR A 82 5.79 -9.65 4.81
N VAL A 83 5.06 -8.52 4.76
CA VAL A 83 5.56 -7.22 5.23
C VAL A 83 5.07 -6.90 6.64
N PRO A 84 5.87 -6.17 7.45
CA PRO A 84 5.45 -5.76 8.78
C PRO A 84 4.22 -4.84 8.73
N MET A 85 3.33 -4.99 9.71
CA MET A 85 2.18 -4.09 9.88
C MET A 85 2.63 -2.68 10.31
N ALA A 86 1.87 -1.67 9.91
CA ALA A 86 2.12 -0.27 10.25
C ALA A 86 3.57 0.19 9.93
N SER A 87 4.11 -0.33 8.85
CA SER A 87 5.47 -0.03 8.37
C SER A 87 5.51 0.99 7.23
N GLY A 88 4.36 1.43 6.72
CA GLY A 88 4.28 2.31 5.55
C GLY A 88 4.34 1.58 4.20
N LEU A 89 4.40 0.23 4.19
CA LEU A 89 4.44 -0.59 2.98
C LEU A 89 3.04 -1.02 2.48
N LYS A 90 2.00 -0.27 2.87
CA LYS A 90 0.63 -0.39 2.36
C LYS A 90 -0.04 -1.75 2.69
N SER A 91 0.37 -2.40 3.78
CA SER A 91 -0.19 -3.69 4.22
C SER A 91 -1.71 -3.66 4.42
N SER A 92 -2.28 -2.53 4.87
CA SER A 92 -3.74 -2.38 5.02
C SER A 92 -4.47 -2.37 3.67
N SER A 93 -3.95 -1.65 2.67
CA SER A 93 -4.54 -1.64 1.31
C SER A 93 -4.39 -3.00 0.64
N ALA A 94 -3.24 -3.67 0.81
CA ALA A 94 -3.06 -5.04 0.33
C ALA A 94 -4.03 -6.02 1.02
N ALA A 95 -4.23 -5.91 2.34
CA ALA A 95 -5.20 -6.75 3.06
C ALA A 95 -6.64 -6.50 2.58
N ALA A 96 -7.04 -5.24 2.39
CA ALA A 96 -8.35 -4.90 1.85
C ALA A 96 -8.55 -5.47 0.45
N ASN A 97 -7.59 -5.26 -0.48
CA ASN A 97 -7.66 -5.77 -1.84
C ASN A 97 -7.70 -7.30 -1.92
N ALA A 98 -6.82 -7.98 -1.16
CA ALA A 98 -6.83 -9.43 -1.08
C ALA A 98 -8.18 -9.94 -0.54
N THR A 99 -8.75 -9.29 0.49
CA THR A 99 -10.04 -9.68 1.06
C THR A 99 -11.19 -9.46 0.08
N VAL A 100 -11.23 -8.31 -0.61
CA VAL A 100 -12.26 -8.03 -1.63
C VAL A 100 -12.22 -9.09 -2.73
N MET A 101 -11.03 -9.39 -3.27
CA MET A 101 -10.89 -10.37 -4.35
C MET A 101 -11.15 -11.80 -3.87
N ALA A 102 -10.72 -12.17 -2.66
CA ALA A 102 -11.02 -13.49 -2.08
C ALA A 102 -12.53 -13.68 -1.84
N THR A 103 -13.24 -12.61 -1.45
CA THR A 103 -14.69 -12.67 -1.26
C THR A 103 -15.43 -12.81 -2.60
N LEU A 104 -14.97 -12.07 -3.63
CA LEU A 104 -15.50 -12.22 -5.00
C LEU A 104 -15.23 -13.61 -5.57
N ASP A 105 -14.05 -14.18 -5.31
CA ASP A 105 -13.68 -15.55 -5.68
C ASP A 105 -14.61 -16.56 -5.00
N ALA A 106 -14.87 -16.43 -3.71
CA ALA A 106 -15.81 -17.27 -2.97
C ALA A 106 -17.24 -17.21 -3.53
N LEU A 107 -17.62 -16.09 -4.16
CA LEU A 107 -18.94 -15.89 -4.79
C LEU A 107 -18.96 -16.23 -6.28
N ASP A 108 -17.84 -16.64 -6.89
CA ASP A 108 -17.68 -16.85 -8.33
C ASP A 108 -18.05 -15.58 -9.16
N SER A 109 -17.72 -14.39 -8.61
CA SER A 109 -18.14 -13.07 -9.13
C SER A 109 -16.95 -12.15 -9.50
N THR A 110 -15.75 -12.68 -9.67
CA THR A 110 -14.54 -11.91 -9.99
C THR A 110 -14.64 -11.12 -11.29
N ASP A 111 -15.40 -11.61 -12.27
CA ASP A 111 -15.60 -10.97 -13.57
C ASP A 111 -16.74 -9.93 -13.58
N GLU A 112 -17.49 -9.79 -12.48
CA GLU A 112 -18.63 -8.88 -12.39
C GLU A 112 -18.25 -7.43 -12.04
N ILE A 113 -16.98 -7.19 -11.73
CA ILE A 113 -16.46 -5.89 -11.29
C ILE A 113 -15.11 -5.59 -11.94
N SER A 114 -14.85 -4.32 -12.28
CA SER A 114 -13.52 -3.91 -12.71
C SER A 114 -12.53 -3.94 -11.54
N ARG A 115 -11.24 -4.15 -11.84
CA ARG A 115 -10.18 -4.08 -10.81
C ARG A 115 -10.14 -2.74 -10.08
N GLU A 116 -10.36 -1.64 -10.80
CA GLU A 116 -10.41 -0.30 -10.19
C GLU A 116 -11.60 -0.17 -9.23
N ASP A 117 -12.77 -0.67 -9.61
CA ASP A 117 -13.94 -0.61 -8.73
C ASP A 117 -13.80 -1.55 -7.53
N ALA A 118 -13.13 -2.70 -7.70
CA ALA A 118 -12.78 -3.58 -6.59
C ALA A 118 -11.84 -2.88 -5.59
N ALA A 119 -10.84 -2.11 -6.07
CA ALA A 119 -10.00 -1.29 -5.20
C ALA A 119 -10.82 -0.23 -4.45
N ARG A 120 -11.80 0.42 -5.10
CA ARG A 120 -12.71 1.40 -4.46
C ARG A 120 -13.59 0.78 -3.38
N VAL A 121 -13.94 -0.51 -3.47
CA VAL A 121 -14.61 -1.22 -2.36
C VAL A 121 -13.71 -1.28 -1.13
N GLY A 122 -12.44 -1.64 -1.28
CA GLY A 122 -11.45 -1.64 -0.19
C GLY A 122 -11.24 -0.25 0.42
N VAL A 123 -11.18 0.80 -0.42
CA VAL A 123 -11.11 2.22 0.00
C VAL A 123 -12.35 2.63 0.80
N THR A 124 -13.53 2.22 0.36
CA THR A 124 -14.80 2.47 1.08
C THR A 124 -14.78 1.80 2.45
N ALA A 125 -14.37 0.53 2.52
CA ALA A 125 -14.23 -0.17 3.79
C ALA A 125 -13.24 0.55 4.74
N ALA A 126 -12.10 1.01 4.22
CA ALA A 126 -11.10 1.73 5.03
C ALA A 126 -11.63 3.06 5.59
N ARG A 127 -12.44 3.79 4.83
CA ARG A 127 -13.13 5.01 5.28
C ARG A 127 -14.19 4.69 6.32
N ASP A 128 -15.01 3.66 6.09
CA ASP A 128 -16.10 3.26 7.00
C ASP A 128 -15.58 2.93 8.41
N VAL A 129 -14.41 2.27 8.50
CA VAL A 129 -13.82 1.87 9.79
C VAL A 129 -12.80 2.88 10.34
N GLY A 130 -12.48 3.95 9.59
CA GLY A 130 -11.63 5.04 10.04
C GLY A 130 -10.12 4.73 10.13
N VAL A 131 -9.61 3.78 9.33
CA VAL A 131 -8.18 3.41 9.33
C VAL A 131 -7.35 4.20 8.30
N THR A 132 -7.96 5.14 7.60
CA THR A 132 -7.31 5.97 6.58
C THR A 132 -7.74 7.43 6.72
N VAL A 133 -6.88 8.35 6.29
CA VAL A 133 -7.15 9.79 6.22
C VAL A 133 -7.74 10.18 4.86
N THR A 134 -7.10 9.75 3.77
CA THR A 134 -7.46 10.14 2.39
C THR A 134 -8.29 9.09 1.66
N GLY A 135 -8.48 7.90 2.23
CA GLY A 135 -9.00 6.71 1.54
C GLY A 135 -7.88 5.85 0.96
N ALA A 136 -6.68 6.42 0.76
CA ALA A 136 -5.49 5.75 0.26
C ALA A 136 -5.73 5.01 -1.08
N PHE A 137 -6.42 5.67 -2.03
CA PHE A 137 -6.69 5.07 -3.35
C PHE A 137 -5.41 4.88 -4.18
N ASP A 138 -4.37 5.71 -3.97
CA ASP A 138 -3.02 5.51 -4.51
C ASP A 138 -2.43 4.16 -4.09
N ASP A 139 -2.51 3.83 -2.81
CA ASP A 139 -2.03 2.57 -2.25
C ASP A 139 -2.87 1.38 -2.76
N ALA A 140 -4.20 1.54 -2.74
CA ALA A 140 -5.13 0.51 -3.18
C ALA A 140 -5.02 0.23 -4.69
N SER A 141 -4.90 1.27 -5.52
CA SER A 141 -4.78 1.10 -6.97
C SER A 141 -3.47 0.42 -7.37
N ALA A 142 -2.32 0.82 -6.79
CA ALA A 142 -1.04 0.17 -7.06
C ALA A 142 -1.07 -1.32 -6.66
N SER A 143 -1.59 -1.64 -5.48
CA SER A 143 -1.75 -3.02 -5.00
C SER A 143 -2.73 -3.83 -5.85
N MET A 144 -3.87 -3.26 -6.26
CA MET A 144 -4.88 -3.97 -7.04
C MET A 144 -4.47 -4.19 -8.49
N LEU A 145 -3.89 -3.17 -9.12
CA LEU A 145 -3.60 -3.18 -10.57
C LEU A 145 -2.18 -3.63 -10.89
N GLY A 146 -1.26 -3.56 -9.92
CA GLY A 146 0.17 -3.72 -10.16
C GLY A 146 0.80 -2.55 -10.92
N GLY A 147 2.13 -2.50 -10.94
CA GLY A 147 2.88 -1.41 -11.52
C GLY A 147 2.89 -0.18 -10.62
N LEU A 148 2.98 0.99 -11.23
CA LEU A 148 2.96 2.30 -10.61
C LEU A 148 1.67 3.02 -11.00
N THR A 149 0.97 3.59 -10.02
CA THR A 149 -0.25 4.36 -10.25
C THR A 149 -0.08 5.78 -9.73
N ILE A 150 -0.71 6.75 -10.41
CA ILE A 150 -0.88 8.13 -9.97
C ILE A 150 -2.38 8.38 -9.86
N THR A 151 -2.82 8.93 -8.74
CA THR A 151 -4.25 9.05 -8.43
C THR A 151 -4.60 10.43 -7.84
N ASP A 152 -5.85 10.83 -8.03
CA ASP A 152 -6.50 11.83 -7.19
C ASP A 152 -7.34 11.11 -6.13
N ASN A 153 -6.88 11.12 -4.87
CA ASN A 153 -7.56 10.46 -3.76
C ASN A 153 -8.79 11.27 -3.26
N THR A 154 -9.03 12.47 -3.78
CA THR A 154 -10.23 13.25 -3.44
C THR A 154 -11.45 12.76 -4.21
N THR A 155 -11.21 12.21 -5.39
CA THR A 155 -12.24 11.67 -6.30
C THR A 155 -12.12 10.17 -6.53
N ASP A 156 -11.07 9.52 -6.00
CA ASP A 156 -10.67 8.14 -6.27
C ASP A 156 -10.51 7.88 -7.78
N GLU A 157 -9.86 8.84 -8.47
CA GLU A 157 -9.61 8.78 -9.91
C GLU A 157 -8.18 8.30 -10.19
N LEU A 158 -8.04 7.34 -11.11
CA LEU A 158 -6.75 6.90 -11.64
C LEU A 158 -6.32 7.88 -12.75
N LEU A 159 -5.28 8.67 -12.49
CA LEU A 159 -4.75 9.66 -13.45
C LEU A 159 -3.78 9.03 -14.46
N ALA A 160 -2.94 8.10 -14.00
CA ALA A 160 -2.00 7.38 -14.85
C ALA A 160 -1.60 6.04 -14.23
N ARG A 161 -1.16 5.10 -15.09
CA ARG A 161 -0.55 3.83 -14.69
C ARG A 161 0.62 3.51 -15.60
N GLU A 162 1.74 3.13 -14.99
CA GLU A 162 2.95 2.67 -15.66
C GLU A 162 3.41 1.33 -15.08
N THR A 163 4.27 0.62 -15.80
CA THR A 163 4.78 -0.69 -15.37
C THR A 163 6.30 -0.70 -15.35
N PRO A 164 6.94 0.07 -14.46
CA PRO A 164 8.39 0.08 -14.33
C PRO A 164 8.91 -1.29 -13.89
N ASP A 165 10.06 -1.67 -14.43
CA ASP A 165 10.83 -2.83 -13.99
C ASP A 165 12.03 -2.34 -13.18
N TRP A 166 11.85 -2.24 -11.84
CA TRP A 166 12.86 -1.74 -10.92
C TRP A 166 13.25 -2.80 -9.90
N ASP A 167 14.54 -2.92 -9.64
CA ASP A 167 15.00 -3.48 -8.39
C ASP A 167 14.72 -2.49 -7.25
N VAL A 168 14.36 -3.03 -6.10
CA VAL A 168 13.95 -2.26 -4.92
C VAL A 168 14.69 -2.76 -3.70
N VAL A 169 15.21 -1.86 -2.88
CA VAL A 169 15.64 -2.16 -1.52
C VAL A 169 14.68 -1.48 -0.54
N VAL A 170 14.33 -2.21 0.51
CA VAL A 170 13.47 -1.74 1.59
C VAL A 170 14.24 -1.82 2.91
N TRP A 171 14.16 -0.77 3.71
CA TRP A 171 14.54 -0.81 5.11
C TRP A 171 13.35 -0.40 5.97
N THR A 172 13.03 -1.22 6.97
CA THR A 172 11.97 -0.97 7.96
C THR A 172 12.58 -0.99 9.35
N PRO A 173 12.58 0.12 10.09
CA PRO A 173 12.99 0.14 11.48
C PRO A 173 12.00 -0.64 12.37
N PRO A 174 12.35 -0.94 13.63
CA PRO A 174 11.49 -1.73 14.52
C PRO A 174 10.24 -0.98 14.99
N GLU A 175 10.22 0.35 14.87
CA GLU A 175 9.08 1.18 15.25
C GLU A 175 7.92 1.00 14.28
N GLN A 176 6.70 1.21 14.77
CA GLN A 176 5.48 1.22 13.96
C GLN A 176 4.91 2.64 13.88
N ALA A 177 4.34 2.99 12.73
CA ALA A 177 3.60 4.25 12.54
C ALA A 177 2.26 3.97 11.86
N PHE A 178 1.17 4.31 12.55
CA PHE A 178 -0.17 4.16 11.97
C PHE A 178 -0.55 5.41 11.17
N SER A 179 -1.10 5.22 9.99
CA SER A 179 -1.50 6.33 9.11
C SER A 179 -2.56 7.24 9.74
N ALA A 180 -3.42 6.69 10.59
CA ALA A 180 -4.43 7.46 11.32
C ALA A 180 -3.84 8.47 12.32
N ASP A 181 -2.60 8.26 12.77
CA ASP A 181 -1.92 9.12 13.75
C ASP A 181 -1.05 10.21 13.06
N ALA A 182 -1.01 10.24 11.73
CA ALA A 182 -0.18 11.21 11.00
C ALA A 182 -0.65 12.65 11.21
N ASP A 183 0.29 13.57 11.40
CA ASP A 183 -0.01 15.01 11.49
C ASP A 183 -0.30 15.59 10.09
N VAL A 184 -1.56 15.44 9.68
CA VAL A 184 -2.07 15.90 8.37
C VAL A 184 -1.82 17.39 8.17
N ARG A 185 -1.98 18.22 9.23
CA ARG A 185 -1.78 19.67 9.12
C ARG A 185 -0.34 20.02 8.73
N ARG A 186 0.65 19.27 9.25
CA ARG A 186 2.04 19.46 8.84
C ARG A 186 2.27 19.02 7.39
N CYS A 187 1.59 17.96 6.96
CA CYS A 187 1.64 17.55 5.56
C CYS A 187 1.02 18.59 4.62
N GLU A 188 -0.11 19.18 4.98
CA GLU A 188 -0.74 20.27 4.21
C GLU A 188 0.18 21.50 4.08
N MET A 189 1.03 21.80 5.06
CA MET A 189 1.98 22.91 4.99
C MET A 189 3.04 22.74 3.89
N ILE A 190 3.31 21.52 3.45
CA ILE A 190 4.24 21.22 2.37
C ILE A 190 3.55 20.99 1.02
N ALA A 191 2.26 21.34 0.86
CA ALA A 191 1.51 21.18 -0.38
C ALA A 191 2.24 21.72 -1.63
N PRO A 192 2.94 22.90 -1.62
CA PRO A 192 3.72 23.33 -2.78
C PRO A 192 4.84 22.37 -3.19
N MET A 193 5.39 21.58 -2.25
CA MET A 193 6.36 20.53 -2.57
C MET A 193 5.68 19.30 -3.14
N ALA A 194 4.50 18.94 -2.61
CA ALA A 194 3.70 17.86 -3.17
C ALA A 194 3.21 18.15 -4.59
N ASP A 195 2.86 19.41 -4.91
CA ASP A 195 2.52 19.84 -6.26
C ASP A 195 3.70 19.64 -7.22
N LEU A 196 4.92 20.03 -6.81
CA LEU A 196 6.14 19.79 -7.61
C LEU A 196 6.39 18.29 -7.83
N VAL A 197 6.16 17.47 -6.80
CA VAL A 197 6.32 16.01 -6.90
C VAL A 197 5.27 15.42 -7.83
N ALA A 198 4.03 15.90 -7.80
CA ALA A 198 2.97 15.49 -8.71
C ALA A 198 3.33 15.80 -10.17
N ASP A 199 3.83 17.02 -10.44
CA ASP A 199 4.31 17.41 -11.77
C ASP A 199 5.44 16.49 -12.26
N LEU A 200 6.43 16.19 -11.39
CA LEU A 200 7.51 15.26 -11.71
C LEU A 200 6.99 13.85 -12.03
N ALA A 201 6.05 13.35 -11.24
CA ALA A 201 5.47 12.02 -11.45
C ALA A 201 4.66 11.94 -12.75
N LEU A 202 3.84 12.97 -13.05
CA LEU A 202 3.06 13.04 -14.29
C LEU A 202 3.97 13.21 -15.54
N ASP A 203 5.15 13.80 -15.38
CA ASP A 203 6.17 13.89 -16.43
C ASP A 203 7.01 12.58 -16.58
N GLY A 204 6.70 11.52 -15.83
CA GLY A 204 7.42 10.24 -15.84
C GLY A 204 8.77 10.25 -15.11
N ARG A 205 9.07 11.28 -14.32
CA ARG A 205 10.31 11.46 -13.55
C ARG A 205 10.17 10.86 -12.15
N PHE A 206 9.76 9.60 -12.07
CA PHE A 206 9.34 8.92 -10.84
C PHE A 206 10.42 8.88 -9.76
N GLN A 207 11.67 8.56 -10.13
CA GLN A 207 12.78 8.44 -9.17
C GLN A 207 13.10 9.79 -8.52
N GLN A 208 13.04 10.88 -9.31
CA GLN A 208 13.22 12.22 -8.79
C GLN A 208 12.02 12.64 -7.92
N ALA A 209 10.80 12.30 -8.32
CA ALA A 209 9.59 12.49 -7.54
C ALA A 209 9.73 11.80 -6.16
N MET A 210 10.14 10.53 -6.14
CA MET A 210 10.41 9.76 -4.90
C MET A 210 11.37 10.50 -3.98
N THR A 211 12.49 10.99 -4.49
CA THR A 211 13.53 11.62 -3.68
C THR A 211 13.04 12.94 -3.08
N VAL A 212 12.36 13.77 -3.87
CA VAL A 212 11.79 15.04 -3.37
C VAL A 212 10.66 14.76 -2.36
N ASN A 213 9.78 13.80 -2.64
CA ASN A 213 8.72 13.35 -1.73
C ASN A 213 9.29 12.90 -0.38
N GLY A 214 10.27 11.99 -0.41
CA GLY A 214 10.84 11.42 0.81
C GLY A 214 11.47 12.48 1.71
N LEU A 215 12.26 13.42 1.17
CA LEU A 215 12.84 14.52 1.95
C LEU A 215 11.77 15.45 2.53
N ALA A 216 10.75 15.80 1.74
CA ALA A 216 9.67 16.67 2.20
C ALA A 216 8.83 16.03 3.30
N PHE A 217 8.47 14.75 3.14
CA PHE A 217 7.66 14.03 4.12
C PHE A 217 8.45 13.58 5.35
N CYS A 218 9.77 13.31 5.26
CA CYS A 218 10.62 13.18 6.45
C CYS A 218 10.51 14.45 7.32
N ALA A 219 10.61 15.63 6.73
CA ALA A 219 10.48 16.90 7.46
C ALA A 219 9.07 17.12 8.02
N ALA A 220 8.02 16.82 7.26
CA ALA A 220 6.63 17.01 7.68
C ALA A 220 6.23 16.03 8.81
N LEU A 221 6.59 14.77 8.70
CA LEU A 221 6.21 13.71 9.64
C LEU A 221 7.21 13.52 10.78
N GLY A 222 8.37 14.21 10.72
CA GLY A 222 9.36 14.18 11.80
C GLY A 222 10.30 12.96 11.80
N PHE A 223 10.45 12.29 10.66
CA PHE A 223 11.42 11.21 10.49
C PHE A 223 12.81 11.74 10.17
N PRO A 224 13.90 11.07 10.61
CA PRO A 224 15.26 11.43 10.22
C PRO A 224 15.47 11.25 8.71
N ALA A 225 16.16 12.20 8.08
CA ALA A 225 16.47 12.12 6.65
C ALA A 225 17.79 11.37 6.37
N ASP A 226 18.49 10.91 7.40
CA ASP A 226 19.78 10.21 7.24
C ASP A 226 19.69 9.00 6.29
N PRO A 227 18.66 8.11 6.38
CA PRO A 227 18.53 7.00 5.43
C PRO A 227 18.38 7.45 3.98
N MET A 228 17.71 8.59 3.75
CA MET A 228 17.57 9.20 2.42
C MET A 228 18.93 9.66 1.87
N VAL A 229 19.69 10.40 2.71
CA VAL A 229 20.97 10.98 2.30
C VAL A 229 22.02 9.88 2.03
N GLU A 230 22.06 8.84 2.86
CA GLU A 230 22.91 7.68 2.66
C GLU A 230 22.60 6.95 1.36
N ALA A 231 21.31 6.78 1.04
CA ALA A 231 20.87 6.07 -0.16
C ALA A 231 21.20 6.81 -1.47
N MET A 232 21.29 8.15 -1.47
CA MET A 232 21.47 8.94 -2.69
C MET A 232 22.73 8.59 -3.49
N ALA A 233 23.74 7.99 -2.87
CA ALA A 233 24.97 7.57 -3.56
C ALA A 233 24.80 6.26 -4.32
N TYR A 234 23.73 5.50 -4.08
CA TYR A 234 23.52 4.14 -4.55
C TYR A 234 22.26 3.96 -5.41
N THR A 235 21.40 4.99 -5.49
CA THR A 235 20.02 4.84 -6.01
C THR A 235 19.67 5.89 -7.05
N ASP A 236 18.76 5.53 -7.95
CA ASP A 236 18.12 6.48 -8.86
C ASP A 236 17.00 7.27 -8.15
N GLY A 237 16.37 6.67 -7.13
CA GLY A 237 15.33 7.31 -6.33
C GLY A 237 15.16 6.63 -4.97
N VAL A 238 14.86 7.43 -3.95
CA VAL A 238 14.62 6.95 -2.59
C VAL A 238 13.50 7.76 -1.93
N SER A 239 12.65 7.11 -1.15
CA SER A 239 11.52 7.78 -0.46
C SER A 239 11.23 7.18 0.90
N LEU A 240 10.76 8.02 1.82
CA LEU A 240 9.95 7.56 2.95
C LEU A 240 8.66 6.94 2.37
N SER A 241 8.31 5.73 2.78
CA SER A 241 7.15 5.02 2.26
C SER A 241 5.89 5.30 3.09
N GLY A 242 4.86 5.84 2.46
CA GLY A 242 3.61 6.22 3.12
C GLY A 242 3.82 7.22 4.25
N THR A 243 3.20 6.94 5.38
CA THR A 243 3.38 7.69 6.63
C THR A 243 4.61 7.24 7.43
N GLY A 244 5.48 6.43 6.81
CA GLY A 244 6.65 5.84 7.44
C GLY A 244 6.29 4.59 8.28
N PRO A 245 7.26 4.03 8.99
CA PRO A 245 8.65 4.47 9.10
C PRO A 245 9.61 3.87 8.06
N SER A 246 9.13 3.02 7.14
CA SER A 246 9.99 2.38 6.12
C SER A 246 10.49 3.35 5.07
N PHE A 247 11.64 3.02 4.51
CA PHE A 247 12.21 3.66 3.34
C PHE A 247 12.30 2.65 2.19
N THR A 248 12.00 3.10 0.98
CA THR A 248 12.14 2.33 -0.25
C THR A 248 13.08 3.06 -1.20
N ALA A 249 14.01 2.34 -1.82
CA ALA A 249 14.90 2.90 -2.81
C ALA A 249 14.94 2.02 -4.06
N VAL A 250 15.08 2.65 -5.23
CA VAL A 250 15.08 2.00 -6.54
C VAL A 250 16.35 2.37 -7.31
N GLY A 251 16.87 1.46 -8.12
CA GLY A 251 18.10 1.68 -8.89
C GLY A 251 18.70 0.40 -9.43
N ASP A 252 19.98 0.44 -9.77
CA ASP A 252 20.74 -0.73 -10.20
C ASP A 252 20.90 -1.74 -9.06
N ARG A 253 20.68 -3.04 -9.36
CA ARG A 253 20.68 -4.11 -8.37
C ARG A 253 22.01 -4.25 -7.60
N GLU A 254 23.15 -4.03 -8.24
CA GLU A 254 24.45 -4.16 -7.59
C GLU A 254 24.64 -3.01 -6.60
N ALA A 255 24.29 -1.78 -7.00
CA ALA A 255 24.35 -0.60 -6.13
C ALA A 255 23.33 -0.71 -4.98
N LEU A 256 22.12 -1.24 -5.22
CA LEU A 256 21.13 -1.49 -4.16
C LEU A 256 21.59 -2.59 -3.18
N ALA A 257 22.39 -3.56 -3.62
CA ALA A 257 22.97 -4.55 -2.71
C ALA A 257 24.02 -3.90 -1.75
N GLU A 258 24.78 -2.92 -2.23
CA GLU A 258 25.68 -2.15 -1.35
C GLU A 258 24.87 -1.29 -0.36
N LEU A 259 23.80 -0.65 -0.80
CA LEU A 259 22.90 0.11 0.08
C LEU A 259 22.23 -0.79 1.12
N ARG A 260 21.80 -2.01 0.72
CA ARG A 260 21.26 -2.99 1.67
C ARG A 260 22.25 -3.27 2.80
N ASP A 261 23.52 -3.51 2.47
CA ASP A 261 24.57 -3.78 3.46
C ASP A 261 24.88 -2.56 4.35
N GLU A 262 24.67 -1.34 3.83
CA GLU A 262 24.75 -0.11 4.62
C GLU A 262 23.56 0.04 5.57
N TRP A 263 22.34 -0.11 5.07
CA TRP A 263 21.13 -0.02 5.88
C TRP A 263 20.97 -1.19 6.88
N ASP A 264 21.53 -2.36 6.59
CA ASP A 264 21.53 -3.52 7.52
C ASP A 264 22.35 -3.30 8.79
N ARG A 265 23.17 -2.24 8.85
CA ARG A 265 23.86 -1.79 10.07
C ARG A 265 22.93 -1.03 11.02
N ARG A 266 21.75 -0.63 10.55
CA ARG A 266 20.71 -0.01 11.34
C ARG A 266 19.84 -1.07 12.01
N GLU A 267 19.22 -0.75 13.14
CA GLU A 267 18.21 -1.63 13.72
C GLU A 267 17.01 -1.73 12.78
N GLY A 268 16.45 -2.93 12.65
CA GLY A 268 15.30 -3.19 11.79
C GLY A 268 15.51 -4.35 10.81
N ARG A 269 14.79 -4.31 9.74
CA ARG A 269 14.85 -5.33 8.66
C ARG A 269 15.16 -4.65 7.34
N THR A 270 16.15 -5.16 6.62
CA THR A 270 16.51 -4.69 5.27
C THR A 270 16.45 -5.87 4.30
N TRP A 271 15.85 -5.66 3.10
CA TRP A 271 15.78 -6.70 2.08
C TRP A 271 15.70 -6.11 0.67
N LEU A 272 16.04 -6.94 -0.32
CA LEU A 272 15.88 -6.64 -1.74
C LEU A 272 14.61 -7.31 -2.25
N THR A 273 13.87 -6.59 -3.08
CA THR A 273 12.70 -7.05 -3.81
C THR A 273 12.71 -6.42 -5.21
N HIS A 274 11.61 -6.44 -5.94
CA HIS A 274 11.44 -5.77 -7.23
C HIS A 274 10.00 -5.29 -7.39
N THR A 275 9.75 -4.48 -8.43
CA THR A 275 8.40 -4.06 -8.78
C THR A 275 7.58 -5.22 -9.32
N GLN A 276 6.27 -5.19 -9.08
CA GLN A 276 5.31 -6.21 -9.48
C GLN A 276 4.24 -5.57 -10.38
N THR A 277 3.87 -6.20 -11.49
CA THR A 277 3.03 -5.59 -12.54
C THR A 277 1.65 -6.24 -12.71
N GLU A 278 1.41 -7.41 -12.10
CA GLU A 278 0.15 -8.16 -12.25
C GLU A 278 -0.95 -7.70 -11.29
N GLY A 279 -0.56 -7.11 -10.14
CA GLY A 279 -1.49 -6.70 -9.11
C GLY A 279 -2.05 -7.87 -8.29
N THR A 280 -3.25 -7.66 -7.72
CA THR A 280 -3.93 -8.66 -6.92
C THR A 280 -4.41 -9.82 -7.80
N THR A 281 -4.26 -11.06 -7.33
CA THR A 281 -4.68 -12.28 -8.05
C THR A 281 -5.37 -13.27 -7.12
N THR A 282 -6.29 -14.06 -7.69
CA THR A 282 -6.93 -15.23 -7.06
C THR A 282 -6.16 -16.53 -7.33
N ASP A 283 -5.15 -16.51 -8.18
CA ASP A 283 -4.21 -17.62 -8.39
C ASP A 283 -3.17 -17.65 -7.24
N VAL A 284 -3.46 -18.39 -6.18
CA VAL A 284 -2.65 -18.44 -4.93
C VAL A 284 -2.11 -19.84 -4.65
#